data_9748aa556911e141477624dc77efd827
#
_entry.id   9748aa556911e141477624dc77efd827
#
_cell.length_a   1.000
_cell.length_b   1.000
_cell.length_c   1.000
_cell.angle_alpha   90.00
_cell.angle_beta   90.00
_cell.angle_gamma   90.00
#
_symmetry.space_group_name_H-M   'P 1'
#
loop_
_entity.id
_entity.type
_entity.pdbx_description
1 polymer ?
#
loop_
_entity_poly.entity_id
_entity_poly.type
_entity_poly.pdbx_seq_one_letter_code
_entity_poly.pdbx_strand_id
1 'polypeptide(L)'
;REKRGREPGAVVITNAGGGNLTGTARGLIKAGCSNTQIVAASVDITGLHMASDKAFNRKSFTTGHTGFGMPFSTWPDRTDVPRNAARSLRYTDRYVLVSQGEVFYMTEALAQLEGLERGPAGNTSLTAAFALAQEMDRDQVVVIQETEYTGAGKHVTAQLSFAREQLGIEVRRGNPEEQIPGKNIIIPENPGQVKARDISLDDLRRSYCKNVLKMNNITKEQLTNNDIKFMAEDTKTTEDYIRSIL
;
A
#
# COMPACT_ATOMS: atom_id res chain seq x y z
N ARG A 1 16.37 16.51 -5.56
CA ARG A 1 17.23 17.03 -6.64
C ARG A 1 18.34 17.92 -6.07
N GLU A 2 18.01 18.94 -5.32
CA GLU A 2 19.00 19.89 -4.78
C GLU A 2 20.11 19.23 -3.95
N LYS A 3 19.79 18.25 -3.10
CA LYS A 3 20.77 17.58 -2.23
C LYS A 3 21.62 16.51 -2.91
N ARG A 4 21.14 15.90 -3.99
CA ARG A 4 21.77 14.74 -4.63
C ARG A 4 22.05 14.94 -6.13
N GLY A 5 21.63 16.04 -6.72
CA GLY A 5 21.81 16.36 -8.15
C GLY A 5 21.03 15.48 -9.13
N ARG A 6 20.24 14.51 -8.62
CA ARG A 6 19.48 13.55 -9.45
C ARG A 6 18.09 13.27 -8.89
N GLU A 7 17.22 12.75 -9.75
CA GLU A 7 15.91 12.25 -9.36
C GLU A 7 16.05 10.94 -8.58
N PRO A 8 15.13 10.65 -7.61
CA PRO A 8 15.07 9.31 -7.05
C PRO A 8 14.63 8.30 -8.13
N GLY A 9 15.16 7.08 -8.04
CA GLY A 9 14.72 5.97 -8.91
C GLY A 9 13.29 5.54 -8.56
N ALA A 10 12.96 5.55 -7.27
CA ALA A 10 11.61 5.24 -6.78
C ALA A 10 11.22 6.11 -5.59
N VAL A 11 9.92 6.37 -5.48
CA VAL A 11 9.27 6.89 -4.26
C VAL A 11 8.25 5.86 -3.80
N VAL A 12 8.42 5.36 -2.58
CA VAL A 12 7.54 4.33 -1.99
C VAL A 12 6.62 4.98 -0.96
N ILE A 13 5.33 4.75 -1.10
CA ILE A 13 4.30 5.42 -0.30
C ILE A 13 3.32 4.39 0.24
N THR A 14 3.04 4.45 1.53
CA THR A 14 1.96 3.67 2.13
C THR A 14 0.63 4.07 1.50
N ASN A 15 -0.03 3.11 0.87
CA ASN A 15 -1.31 3.31 0.21
C ASN A 15 -2.45 2.68 1.02
N ALA A 16 -3.13 3.49 1.81
CA ALA A 16 -4.37 3.11 2.48
C ALA A 16 -5.56 3.79 1.80
N GLY A 17 -5.79 5.05 2.08
CA GLY A 17 -6.84 5.86 1.43
C GLY A 17 -6.42 6.51 0.11
N GLY A 18 -5.17 6.37 -0.32
CA GLY A 18 -4.64 6.91 -1.58
C GLY A 18 -4.32 8.41 -1.58
N GLY A 19 -4.63 9.14 -0.51
CA GLY A 19 -4.44 10.59 -0.44
C GLY A 19 -2.97 11.00 -0.49
N ASN A 20 -2.14 10.38 0.34
CA ASN A 20 -0.71 10.66 0.40
C ASN A 20 0.00 10.32 -0.91
N LEU A 21 -0.29 9.16 -1.48
CA LEU A 21 0.27 8.76 -2.77
C LEU A 21 -0.12 9.76 -3.87
N THR A 22 -1.41 10.10 -3.96
CA THR A 22 -1.89 11.07 -4.93
C THR A 22 -1.21 12.42 -4.78
N GLY A 23 -1.05 12.92 -3.55
CA GLY A 23 -0.38 14.19 -3.26
C GLY A 23 1.10 14.18 -3.64
N THR A 24 1.81 13.12 -3.27
CA THR A 24 3.23 12.94 -3.59
C THR A 24 3.45 12.83 -5.11
N ALA A 25 2.65 12.02 -5.80
CA ALA A 25 2.72 11.87 -7.25
C ALA A 25 2.50 13.20 -7.98
N ARG A 26 1.50 13.96 -7.58
CA ARG A 26 1.25 15.30 -8.15
C ARG A 26 2.40 16.27 -7.88
N GLY A 27 3.01 16.18 -6.70
CA GLY A 27 4.20 16.94 -6.36
C GLY A 27 5.40 16.59 -7.26
N LEU A 28 5.64 15.32 -7.52
CA LEU A 28 6.70 14.86 -8.42
C LEU A 28 6.47 15.33 -9.86
N ILE A 29 5.26 15.21 -10.36
CA ILE A 29 4.88 15.70 -11.70
C ILE A 29 5.14 17.20 -11.80
N LYS A 30 4.70 17.98 -10.81
CA LYS A 30 4.92 19.44 -10.76
C LYS A 30 6.41 19.81 -10.70
N ALA A 31 7.23 18.97 -10.06
CA ALA A 31 8.67 19.15 -9.96
C ALA A 31 9.42 18.68 -11.23
N GLY A 32 8.73 18.15 -12.23
CA GLY A 32 9.33 17.62 -13.46
C GLY A 32 10.12 16.32 -13.24
N CYS A 33 9.77 15.53 -12.21
CA CYS A 33 10.37 14.22 -11.94
C CYS A 33 9.60 13.16 -12.74
N SER A 34 9.98 12.98 -14.00
CA SER A 34 9.29 12.07 -14.94
C SER A 34 9.80 10.62 -14.90
N ASN A 35 11.02 10.40 -14.41
CA ASN A 35 11.66 9.09 -14.37
C ASN A 35 11.54 8.38 -13.01
N THR A 36 10.94 9.04 -12.04
CA THR A 36 10.75 8.47 -10.70
C THR A 36 9.58 7.49 -10.69
N GLN A 37 9.84 6.24 -10.38
CA GLN A 37 8.79 5.24 -10.21
C GLN A 37 7.97 5.52 -8.94
N ILE A 38 6.65 5.54 -9.06
CA ILE A 38 5.72 5.71 -7.95
C ILE A 38 5.23 4.34 -7.50
N VAL A 39 5.66 3.93 -6.33
CA VAL A 39 5.34 2.62 -5.76
C VAL A 39 4.34 2.76 -4.63
N ALA A 40 3.18 2.14 -4.80
CA ALA A 40 2.20 1.97 -3.73
C ALA A 40 2.57 0.75 -2.87
N ALA A 41 2.54 0.91 -1.55
CA ALA A 41 2.81 -0.18 -0.62
C ALA A 41 1.64 -0.35 0.36
N SER A 42 1.19 -1.58 0.56
CA SER A 42 0.16 -1.92 1.54
C SER A 42 0.51 -3.18 2.30
N VAL A 43 -0.09 -3.35 3.46
CA VAL A 43 0.00 -4.60 4.22
C VAL A 43 -0.92 -5.64 3.61
N ASP A 44 -0.42 -6.86 3.45
CA ASP A 44 -1.24 -8.00 3.01
C ASP A 44 -2.06 -8.53 4.19
N ILE A 45 -3.34 -8.26 4.15
CA ILE A 45 -4.33 -8.80 5.09
C ILE A 45 -5.45 -9.53 4.35
N THR A 46 -5.17 -10.01 3.16
CA THR A 46 -6.06 -10.87 2.33
C THR A 46 -7.43 -10.21 2.09
N GLY A 47 -7.42 -8.92 1.76
CA GLY A 47 -8.65 -8.16 1.47
C GLY A 47 -9.48 -7.76 2.69
N LEU A 48 -9.03 -8.05 3.91
CA LEU A 48 -9.70 -7.59 5.14
C LEU A 48 -9.63 -6.07 5.32
N HIS A 49 -8.77 -5.42 4.59
CA HIS A 49 -8.59 -3.97 4.58
C HIS A 49 -8.73 -3.43 3.15
N MET A 50 -9.29 -2.23 2.98
CA MET A 50 -9.52 -1.69 1.65
C MET A 50 -8.25 -1.54 0.80
N ALA A 51 -7.12 -1.27 1.41
CA ALA A 51 -5.86 -1.09 0.70
C ALA A 51 -5.31 -2.39 0.10
N SER A 52 -5.66 -3.54 0.69
CA SER A 52 -5.33 -4.87 0.17
C SER A 52 -6.51 -5.56 -0.55
N ASP A 53 -7.62 -4.87 -0.70
CA ASP A 53 -8.79 -5.36 -1.44
C ASP A 53 -8.57 -5.19 -2.94
N LYS A 54 -8.09 -6.22 -3.58
CA LYS A 54 -7.82 -6.26 -5.03
C LYS A 54 -9.04 -5.96 -5.89
N ALA A 55 -10.24 -6.15 -5.36
CA ALA A 55 -11.49 -5.88 -6.06
C ALA A 55 -12.05 -4.48 -5.81
N PHE A 56 -11.42 -3.68 -4.97
CA PHE A 56 -11.89 -2.36 -4.55
C PHE A 56 -13.34 -2.35 -4.04
N ASN A 57 -13.80 -3.46 -3.44
CA ASN A 57 -15.18 -3.59 -2.96
C ASN A 57 -15.40 -2.87 -1.63
N ARG A 58 -14.37 -2.75 -0.81
CA ARG A 58 -14.46 -2.15 0.51
C ARG A 58 -14.45 -0.64 0.44
N LYS A 59 -15.34 -0.04 1.18
CA LYS A 59 -15.53 1.42 1.27
C LYS A 59 -14.94 1.97 2.56
N SER A 60 -13.84 1.47 3.01
CA SER A 60 -13.24 1.91 4.26
C SER A 60 -12.25 3.05 4.02
N PHE A 61 -12.17 3.97 4.97
CA PHE A 61 -11.07 4.92 5.04
C PHE A 61 -9.98 4.44 6.01
N THR A 62 -10.17 3.31 6.65
CA THR A 62 -9.23 2.80 7.64
C THR A 62 -7.81 2.78 7.08
N THR A 63 -6.91 3.23 7.91
CA THR A 63 -5.47 3.22 7.63
C THR A 63 -4.91 1.81 7.78
N GLY A 64 -3.63 1.64 7.54
CA GLY A 64 -2.92 0.41 7.83
C GLY A 64 -3.03 -0.12 9.26
N HIS A 65 -3.58 0.66 10.22
CA HIS A 65 -3.81 0.23 11.59
C HIS A 65 -4.57 -1.09 11.70
N THR A 66 -5.57 -1.29 10.85
CA THR A 66 -6.35 -2.52 10.81
C THR A 66 -5.48 -3.74 10.51
N GLY A 67 -4.42 -3.55 9.76
CA GLY A 67 -3.49 -4.62 9.40
C GLY A 67 -2.54 -5.03 10.52
N PHE A 68 -2.40 -4.24 11.60
CA PHE A 68 -1.38 -4.44 12.61
C PHE A 68 -1.95 -4.98 13.92
N GLY A 69 -2.37 -6.23 13.93
CA GLY A 69 -2.88 -6.91 15.10
C GLY A 69 -4.36 -6.64 15.41
N MET A 70 -5.02 -5.72 14.68
CA MET A 70 -6.42 -5.37 14.88
C MET A 70 -7.24 -5.43 13.59
N PRO A 71 -7.21 -6.52 12.82
CA PRO A 71 -7.85 -6.58 11.51
C PRO A 71 -9.38 -6.42 11.57
N PHE A 72 -9.98 -6.66 12.73
CA PHE A 72 -11.43 -6.63 12.94
C PHE A 72 -11.91 -5.50 13.84
N SER A 73 -11.03 -4.65 14.34
CA SER A 73 -11.38 -3.61 15.31
C SER A 73 -11.86 -2.31 14.65
N THR A 74 -11.73 -2.19 13.36
CA THR A 74 -12.20 -1.03 12.60
C THR A 74 -13.36 -1.42 11.70
N TRP A 75 -14.25 -0.47 11.45
CA TRP A 75 -15.38 -0.67 10.57
C TRP A 75 -14.90 -0.64 9.11
N PRO A 76 -14.86 -1.78 8.42
CA PRO A 76 -14.28 -1.83 7.08
C PRO A 76 -15.14 -1.17 6.01
N ASP A 77 -16.42 -0.95 6.28
CA ASP A 77 -17.41 -0.54 5.28
C ASP A 77 -18.01 0.84 5.57
N ARG A 78 -17.18 1.81 5.95
CA ARG A 78 -17.63 3.19 6.09
C ARG A 78 -18.07 3.74 4.72
N THR A 79 -19.24 4.34 4.72
CA THR A 79 -19.86 4.89 3.50
C THR A 79 -19.47 6.33 3.22
N ASP A 80 -18.92 7.03 4.21
CA ASP A 80 -18.50 8.44 4.13
C ASP A 80 -17.18 8.63 3.34
N VAL A 81 -16.40 7.56 3.12
CA VAL A 81 -15.17 7.61 2.33
C VAL A 81 -15.17 6.50 1.28
N PRO A 82 -15.74 6.76 0.09
CA PRO A 82 -15.81 5.75 -0.95
C PRO A 82 -14.43 5.50 -1.57
N ARG A 83 -14.02 4.26 -1.66
CA ARG A 83 -12.97 3.69 -2.53
C ARG A 83 -11.72 4.54 -2.77
N ASN A 84 -11.22 5.19 -1.73
CA ASN A 84 -10.06 6.06 -1.86
C ASN A 84 -8.81 5.32 -2.34
N ALA A 85 -8.69 4.01 -2.06
CA ALA A 85 -7.57 3.20 -2.54
C ALA A 85 -7.47 3.15 -4.07
N ALA A 86 -8.59 3.21 -4.79
CA ALA A 86 -8.59 3.24 -6.25
C ALA A 86 -8.10 4.58 -6.83
N ARG A 87 -8.25 5.69 -6.08
CA ARG A 87 -7.84 7.02 -6.53
C ARG A 87 -6.36 7.10 -6.89
N SER A 88 -5.52 6.36 -6.21
CA SER A 88 -4.07 6.36 -6.43
C SER A 88 -3.65 5.63 -7.71
N LEU A 89 -4.53 4.79 -8.28
CA LEU A 89 -4.23 3.96 -9.44
C LEU A 89 -3.78 4.80 -10.66
N ARG A 90 -4.34 6.00 -10.84
CA ARG A 90 -3.95 7.01 -11.83
C ARG A 90 -2.44 7.34 -11.83
N TYR A 91 -1.79 7.18 -10.70
CA TYR A 91 -0.40 7.61 -10.50
C TYR A 91 0.57 6.44 -10.24
N THR A 92 0.03 5.26 -9.96
CA THR A 92 0.82 4.12 -9.51
C THR A 92 1.51 3.42 -10.68
N ASP A 93 2.83 3.23 -10.56
CA ASP A 93 3.64 2.47 -11.52
C ASP A 93 3.85 1.02 -11.08
N ARG A 94 3.88 0.80 -9.76
CA ARG A 94 4.03 -0.52 -9.15
C ARG A 94 3.24 -0.57 -7.85
N TYR A 95 2.61 -1.69 -7.55
CA TYR A 95 1.90 -1.89 -6.30
C TYR A 95 2.41 -3.14 -5.61
N VAL A 96 2.88 -3.00 -4.38
CA VAL A 96 3.45 -4.11 -3.62
C VAL A 96 2.75 -4.31 -2.28
N LEU A 97 2.76 -5.56 -1.81
CA LEU A 97 2.31 -5.96 -0.49
C LEU A 97 3.48 -6.43 0.35
N VAL A 98 3.42 -6.11 1.63
CA VAL A 98 4.32 -6.60 2.67
C VAL A 98 3.48 -7.25 3.78
N SER A 99 4.04 -8.19 4.53
CA SER A 99 3.33 -8.82 5.63
C SER A 99 3.36 -7.96 6.90
N GLN A 100 2.44 -8.22 7.82
CA GLN A 100 2.42 -7.54 9.12
C GLN A 100 3.73 -7.75 9.90
N GLY A 101 4.24 -8.97 9.93
CA GLY A 101 5.46 -9.30 10.65
C GLY A 101 6.69 -8.59 10.08
N GLU A 102 6.77 -8.45 8.76
CA GLU A 102 7.84 -7.69 8.10
C GLU A 102 7.80 -6.20 8.49
N VAL A 103 6.60 -5.62 8.60
CA VAL A 103 6.46 -4.23 9.01
C VAL A 103 6.81 -4.03 10.48
N PHE A 104 6.43 -4.94 11.35
CA PHE A 104 6.86 -4.88 12.76
C PHE A 104 8.38 -5.00 12.89
N TYR A 105 9.00 -5.91 12.14
CA TYR A 105 10.45 -6.05 12.11
C TYR A 105 11.15 -4.76 11.69
N MET A 106 10.72 -4.15 10.59
CA MET A 106 11.32 -2.93 10.08
C MET A 106 11.05 -1.71 10.97
N THR A 107 9.92 -1.69 11.67
CA THR A 107 9.62 -0.64 12.65
C THR A 107 10.60 -0.67 13.82
N GLU A 108 10.88 -1.85 14.37
CA GLU A 108 11.89 -2.01 15.41
C GLU A 108 13.31 -1.71 14.90
N ALA A 109 13.64 -2.17 13.69
CA ALA A 109 14.95 -1.90 13.07
C ALA A 109 15.19 -0.39 12.91
N LEU A 110 14.19 0.36 12.45
CA LEU A 110 14.28 1.81 12.30
C LEU A 110 14.56 2.51 13.64
N ALA A 111 13.83 2.11 14.68
CA ALA A 111 14.03 2.66 16.02
C ALA A 111 15.42 2.32 16.58
N GLN A 112 15.87 1.07 16.43
CA GLN A 112 17.15 0.61 17.00
C GLN A 112 18.36 1.14 16.24
N LEU A 113 18.30 1.23 14.91
CA LEU A 113 19.46 1.58 14.09
C LEU A 113 19.56 3.08 13.81
N GLU A 114 18.42 3.77 13.68
CA GLU A 114 18.39 5.17 13.28
C GLU A 114 17.85 6.09 14.39
N GLY A 115 17.38 5.55 15.51
CA GLY A 115 16.77 6.32 16.59
C GLY A 115 15.46 7.00 16.19
N LEU A 116 14.79 6.53 15.16
CA LEU A 116 13.56 7.09 14.62
C LEU A 116 12.36 6.25 15.01
N GLU A 117 11.56 6.78 15.91
CA GLU A 117 10.30 6.15 16.29
C GLU A 117 9.18 6.55 15.34
N ARG A 118 8.59 5.56 14.67
CA ARG A 118 7.43 5.69 13.81
C ARG A 118 6.47 4.53 14.05
N GLY A 119 5.19 4.75 13.71
CA GLY A 119 4.19 3.69 13.82
C GLY A 119 4.29 2.67 12.68
N PRO A 120 3.85 1.43 12.93
CA PRO A 120 3.91 0.37 11.91
C PRO A 120 3.17 0.71 10.63
N ALA A 121 2.03 1.42 10.70
CA ALA A 121 1.28 1.79 9.51
C ALA A 121 2.10 2.68 8.56
N GLY A 122 2.82 3.69 9.10
CA GLY A 122 3.73 4.53 8.34
C GLY A 122 4.89 3.71 7.76
N ASN A 123 5.48 2.84 8.56
CA ASN A 123 6.60 1.98 8.18
C ASN A 123 6.27 0.89 7.14
N THR A 124 5.04 0.80 6.67
CA THR A 124 4.69 -0.03 5.49
C THR A 124 5.50 0.40 4.27
N SER A 125 5.65 1.71 4.04
CA SER A 125 6.48 2.24 2.95
C SER A 125 7.97 1.96 3.15
N LEU A 126 8.47 2.06 4.37
CA LEU A 126 9.85 1.69 4.71
C LEU A 126 10.11 0.22 4.42
N THR A 127 9.22 -0.66 4.87
CA THR A 127 9.35 -2.11 4.67
C THR A 127 9.40 -2.48 3.19
N ALA A 128 8.49 -1.93 2.40
CA ALA A 128 8.47 -2.14 0.96
C ALA A 128 9.72 -1.56 0.29
N ALA A 129 10.13 -0.36 0.67
CA ALA A 129 11.33 0.28 0.12
C ALA A 129 12.60 -0.50 0.45
N PHE A 130 12.70 -1.04 1.67
CA PHE A 130 13.82 -1.89 2.06
C PHE A 130 13.88 -3.18 1.23
N ALA A 131 12.73 -3.83 1.03
CA ALA A 131 12.66 -5.02 0.18
C ALA A 131 13.08 -4.71 -1.27
N LEU A 132 12.56 -3.63 -1.85
CA LEU A 132 12.92 -3.21 -3.20
C LEU A 132 14.39 -2.80 -3.34
N ALA A 133 14.93 -2.12 -2.33
CA ALA A 133 16.33 -1.69 -2.34
C ALA A 133 17.32 -2.86 -2.37
N GLN A 134 16.93 -4.05 -1.89
CA GLN A 134 17.76 -5.26 -2.00
C GLN A 134 17.92 -5.74 -3.46
N GLU A 135 17.03 -5.32 -4.35
CA GLU A 135 17.03 -5.67 -5.77
C GLU A 135 17.58 -4.55 -6.68
N MET A 136 17.86 -3.38 -6.10
CA MET A 136 18.29 -2.18 -6.84
C MET A 136 19.81 -2.02 -6.82
N ASP A 137 20.33 -1.30 -7.81
CA ASP A 137 21.74 -0.91 -7.84
C ASP A 137 22.09 0.03 -6.69
N ARG A 138 23.31 -0.09 -6.15
CA ARG A 138 23.76 0.66 -4.97
C ARG A 138 23.75 2.18 -5.13
N ASP A 139 23.81 2.66 -6.35
CA ASP A 139 23.79 4.09 -6.64
C ASP A 139 22.38 4.66 -6.77
N GLN A 140 21.35 3.82 -6.85
CA GLN A 140 19.97 4.27 -6.93
C GLN A 140 19.48 4.82 -5.59
N VAL A 141 18.58 5.79 -5.67
CA VAL A 141 17.98 6.45 -4.50
C VAL A 141 16.51 6.08 -4.42
N VAL A 142 16.13 5.47 -3.31
CA VAL A 142 14.72 5.24 -2.96
C VAL A 142 14.32 6.26 -1.90
N VAL A 143 13.21 6.92 -2.13
CA VAL A 143 12.61 7.85 -1.17
C VAL A 143 11.37 7.20 -0.58
N ILE A 144 11.21 7.28 0.72
CA ILE A 144 10.00 6.84 1.43
C ILE A 144 9.20 8.04 1.90
N GLN A 145 7.88 7.93 1.86
CA GLN A 145 7.00 8.86 2.54
C GLN A 145 6.55 8.24 3.86
N GLU A 146 7.12 8.72 4.93
CA GLU A 146 6.78 8.34 6.29
C GLU A 146 5.68 9.25 6.82
N THR A 147 4.62 8.69 7.39
CA THR A 147 3.41 9.46 7.72
C THR A 147 2.90 9.31 9.14
N GLU A 148 3.37 8.35 9.89
CA GLU A 148 2.85 8.04 11.21
C GLU A 148 3.87 8.31 12.30
N TYR A 149 3.35 8.82 13.42
CA TYR A 149 4.08 8.99 14.66
C TYR A 149 3.62 7.95 15.71
N THR A 150 4.55 7.46 16.53
CA THR A 150 4.32 6.39 17.51
C THR A 150 3.48 6.76 18.72
N GLY A 151 2.96 7.96 18.83
CA GLY A 151 2.16 8.36 19.99
C GLY A 151 0.99 7.42 20.29
N ALA A 152 0.56 7.36 21.55
CA ALA A 152 -0.68 6.75 22.00
C ALA A 152 -0.83 5.23 21.68
N GLY A 153 0.10 4.40 22.17
CA GLY A 153 -0.06 2.94 22.15
C GLY A 153 0.19 2.27 20.80
N LYS A 154 0.82 2.98 19.86
CA LYS A 154 1.20 2.43 18.55
C LYS A 154 2.57 1.75 18.53
N HIS A 155 3.16 1.56 19.68
CA HIS A 155 4.39 0.79 19.78
C HIS A 155 4.17 -0.67 19.38
N VAL A 156 5.16 -1.24 18.73
CA VAL A 156 5.15 -2.64 18.24
C VAL A 156 4.78 -3.60 19.37
N THR A 157 5.44 -3.49 20.51
CA THR A 157 5.19 -4.36 21.68
C THR A 157 3.72 -4.31 22.12
N ALA A 158 3.14 -3.12 22.24
CA ALA A 158 1.74 -2.98 22.65
C ALA A 158 0.77 -3.59 21.64
N GLN A 159 1.03 -3.40 20.34
CA GLN A 159 0.20 -3.97 19.28
C GLN A 159 0.31 -5.50 19.23
N LEU A 160 1.52 -6.05 19.38
CA LEU A 160 1.73 -7.50 19.40
C LEU A 160 1.12 -8.15 20.66
N SER A 161 1.19 -7.49 21.83
CA SER A 161 0.50 -7.96 23.04
C SER A 161 -1.02 -7.95 22.83
N PHE A 162 -1.56 -6.89 22.29
CA PHE A 162 -2.99 -6.82 21.97
C PHE A 162 -3.42 -7.93 21.00
N ALA A 163 -2.62 -8.16 19.96
CA ALA A 163 -2.89 -9.22 18.98
C ALA A 163 -2.97 -10.60 19.66
N ARG A 164 -2.03 -10.91 20.55
CA ARG A 164 -2.02 -12.19 21.28
C ARG A 164 -3.15 -12.30 22.30
N GLU A 165 -3.27 -11.29 23.16
CA GLU A 165 -4.11 -11.38 24.36
C GLU A 165 -5.59 -11.13 24.07
N GLN A 166 -5.89 -10.23 23.14
CA GLN A 166 -7.27 -9.80 22.87
C GLN A 166 -7.85 -10.43 21.61
N LEU A 167 -7.01 -10.79 20.64
CA LEU A 167 -7.47 -11.31 19.36
C LEU A 167 -7.12 -12.78 19.13
N GLY A 168 -6.32 -13.39 20.02
CA GLY A 168 -5.90 -14.78 19.90
C GLY A 168 -4.99 -15.02 18.66
N ILE A 169 -4.32 -13.99 18.17
CA ILE A 169 -3.41 -14.11 17.02
C ILE A 169 -2.06 -14.62 17.52
N GLU A 170 -1.58 -15.71 16.94
CA GLU A 170 -0.25 -16.21 17.22
C GLU A 170 0.81 -15.21 16.74
N VAL A 171 1.80 -14.90 17.59
CA VAL A 171 2.94 -14.06 17.24
C VAL A 171 4.22 -14.83 17.48
N ARG A 172 4.97 -15.11 16.41
CA ARG A 172 6.25 -15.84 16.49
C ARG A 172 7.27 -15.26 15.51
N ARG A 173 8.52 -15.68 15.69
CA ARG A 173 9.58 -15.47 14.68
C ARG A 173 9.58 -16.63 13.68
N GLY A 174 10.02 -16.35 12.45
CA GLY A 174 10.09 -17.35 11.39
C GLY A 174 10.04 -16.77 9.99
N ASN A 175 9.65 -17.59 9.02
CA ASN A 175 9.49 -17.18 7.63
C ASN A 175 8.15 -16.41 7.44
N PRO A 176 8.18 -15.12 7.08
CA PRO A 176 6.96 -14.33 6.86
C PRO A 176 6.03 -14.86 5.76
N GLU A 177 6.55 -15.66 4.84
CA GLU A 177 5.73 -16.28 3.78
C GLU A 177 4.67 -17.25 4.31
N GLU A 178 4.87 -17.78 5.52
CA GLU A 178 3.92 -18.65 6.21
C GLU A 178 2.80 -17.87 6.92
N GLN A 179 2.83 -16.53 6.87
CA GLN A 179 1.84 -15.72 7.56
C GLN A 179 0.45 -15.90 6.96
N ILE A 180 -0.52 -16.13 7.84
CA ILE A 180 -1.95 -16.20 7.52
C ILE A 180 -2.64 -15.02 8.22
N PRO A 181 -3.09 -13.99 7.47
CA PRO A 181 -3.76 -12.83 8.05
C PRO A 181 -4.94 -13.22 8.95
N GLY A 182 -4.98 -12.62 10.14
CA GLY A 182 -6.00 -12.90 11.14
C GLY A 182 -5.75 -14.16 12.00
N LYS A 183 -4.72 -14.97 11.69
CA LYS A 183 -4.34 -16.16 12.46
C LYS A 183 -2.99 -16.03 13.12
N ASN A 184 -1.99 -15.57 12.39
CA ASN A 184 -0.66 -15.41 12.90
C ASN A 184 0.01 -14.12 12.37
N ILE A 185 1.00 -13.65 13.12
CA ILE A 185 1.95 -12.61 12.72
C ILE A 185 3.34 -13.23 12.84
N ILE A 186 4.04 -13.36 11.73
CA ILE A 186 5.37 -13.98 11.70
C ILE A 186 6.43 -12.90 11.46
N ILE A 187 7.23 -12.65 12.49
CA ILE A 187 8.29 -11.63 12.46
C ILE A 187 9.53 -12.25 11.84
N PRO A 188 10.15 -11.64 10.82
CA PRO A 188 11.40 -12.11 10.24
C PRO A 188 12.50 -12.36 11.29
N GLU A 189 13.34 -13.35 11.07
CA GLU A 189 14.51 -13.61 11.88
C GLU A 189 15.72 -12.76 11.46
N ASN A 190 15.73 -12.36 10.20
CA ASN A 190 16.81 -11.55 9.62
C ASN A 190 16.28 -10.65 8.49
N PRO A 191 17.02 -9.59 8.11
CA PRO A 191 16.58 -8.65 7.10
C PRO A 191 16.39 -9.24 5.70
N GLY A 192 17.08 -10.32 5.35
CA GLY A 192 16.94 -11.01 4.07
C GLY A 192 15.58 -11.68 3.85
N GLN A 193 14.79 -11.85 4.92
CA GLN A 193 13.42 -12.37 4.85
C GLN A 193 12.37 -11.29 4.60
N VAL A 194 12.75 -10.02 4.62
CA VAL A 194 11.82 -8.91 4.27
C VAL A 194 11.64 -8.87 2.77
N LYS A 195 10.42 -9.12 2.30
CA LYS A 195 10.06 -9.24 0.87
C LYS A 195 8.90 -8.32 0.53
N ALA A 196 8.89 -7.84 -0.70
CA ALA A 196 7.73 -7.16 -1.29
C ALA A 196 7.13 -8.06 -2.38
N ARG A 197 5.82 -8.20 -2.37
CA ARG A 197 5.09 -9.03 -3.33
C ARG A 197 4.26 -8.16 -4.25
N ASP A 198 4.48 -8.25 -5.55
CA ASP A 198 3.74 -7.46 -6.52
C ASP A 198 2.25 -7.85 -6.60
N ILE A 199 1.41 -6.84 -6.71
CA ILE A 199 0.03 -7.00 -7.16
C ILE A 199 -0.04 -6.66 -8.65
N SER A 200 -0.78 -7.46 -9.40
CA SER A 200 -1.08 -7.17 -10.80
C SER A 200 -1.86 -5.86 -10.92
N LEU A 201 -1.25 -4.86 -11.53
CA LEU A 201 -1.95 -3.61 -11.84
C LEU A 201 -3.09 -3.83 -12.84
N ASP A 202 -2.97 -4.82 -13.72
CA ASP A 202 -4.04 -5.14 -14.68
C ASP A 202 -5.27 -5.69 -13.99
N ASP A 203 -5.09 -6.52 -12.96
CA ASP A 203 -6.22 -7.01 -12.16
C ASP A 203 -6.90 -5.85 -11.39
N LEU A 204 -6.11 -4.93 -10.86
CA LEU A 204 -6.63 -3.73 -10.21
C LEU A 204 -7.40 -2.83 -11.20
N ARG A 205 -6.87 -2.64 -12.41
CA ARG A 205 -7.50 -1.85 -13.48
C ARG A 205 -8.82 -2.46 -13.93
N ARG A 206 -8.83 -3.76 -14.18
CA ARG A 206 -10.06 -4.52 -14.52
C ARG A 206 -11.10 -4.42 -13.42
N SER A 207 -10.68 -4.60 -12.17
CA SER A 207 -11.57 -4.48 -11.03
C SER A 207 -12.13 -3.07 -10.88
N TYR A 208 -11.31 -2.04 -11.07
CA TYR A 208 -11.75 -0.65 -11.08
C TYR A 208 -12.83 -0.41 -12.13
N CYS A 209 -12.59 -0.78 -13.38
CA CYS A 209 -13.54 -0.57 -14.47
C CYS A 209 -14.88 -1.29 -14.22
N LYS A 210 -14.84 -2.56 -13.81
CA LYS A 210 -16.07 -3.32 -13.44
C LYS A 210 -16.85 -2.63 -12.33
N ASN A 211 -16.13 -2.10 -11.33
CA ASN A 211 -16.76 -1.43 -10.21
C ASN A 211 -17.36 -0.07 -10.59
N VAL A 212 -16.74 0.67 -11.51
CA VAL A 212 -17.30 1.92 -12.05
C VAL A 212 -18.63 1.63 -12.74
N LEU A 213 -18.69 0.64 -13.63
CA LEU A 213 -19.93 0.25 -14.30
C LEU A 213 -21.02 -0.13 -13.29
N LYS A 214 -20.69 -1.03 -12.37
CA LYS A 214 -21.63 -1.52 -11.35
C LYS A 214 -22.17 -0.39 -10.46
N MET A 215 -21.32 0.55 -10.05
CA MET A 215 -21.76 1.64 -9.16
C MET A 215 -22.67 2.64 -9.84
N ASN A 216 -22.51 2.84 -11.12
CA ASN A 216 -23.30 3.79 -11.90
C ASN A 216 -24.49 3.13 -12.60
N ASN A 217 -24.70 1.82 -12.41
CA ASN A 217 -25.74 1.04 -13.08
C ASN A 217 -25.72 1.21 -14.61
N ILE A 218 -24.53 1.23 -15.20
CA ILE A 218 -24.35 1.34 -16.65
C ILE A 218 -23.73 0.08 -17.22
N THR A 219 -24.07 -0.22 -18.47
CA THR A 219 -23.45 -1.30 -19.22
C THR A 219 -22.31 -0.77 -20.08
N LYS A 220 -21.47 -1.66 -20.62
CA LYS A 220 -20.38 -1.23 -21.49
C LYS A 220 -20.86 -0.55 -22.78
N GLU A 221 -22.03 -0.94 -23.29
CA GLU A 221 -22.64 -0.37 -24.49
C GLU A 221 -23.11 1.09 -24.28
N GLN A 222 -23.35 1.48 -23.05
CA GLN A 222 -23.76 2.84 -22.68
C GLN A 222 -22.61 3.80 -22.48
N LEU A 223 -21.35 3.28 -22.49
CA LEU A 223 -20.17 4.11 -22.31
C LEU A 223 -19.94 5.04 -23.50
N THR A 224 -19.72 6.29 -23.20
CA THR A 224 -19.28 7.28 -24.19
C THR A 224 -17.76 7.26 -24.37
N ASN A 225 -17.25 7.87 -25.42
CA ASN A 225 -15.81 8.05 -25.60
C ASN A 225 -15.17 8.86 -24.46
N ASN A 226 -15.91 9.80 -23.87
CA ASN A 226 -15.43 10.56 -22.72
C ASN A 226 -15.27 9.67 -21.47
N ASP A 227 -16.18 8.71 -21.26
CA ASP A 227 -16.08 7.76 -20.16
C ASP A 227 -14.86 6.84 -20.33
N ILE A 228 -14.62 6.36 -21.55
CA ILE A 228 -13.45 5.55 -21.88
C ILE A 228 -12.15 6.33 -21.62
N LYS A 229 -12.09 7.58 -22.10
CA LYS A 229 -10.95 8.46 -21.86
C LYS A 229 -10.72 8.70 -20.37
N PHE A 230 -11.77 8.99 -19.63
CA PHE A 230 -11.70 9.18 -18.17
C PHE A 230 -11.17 7.93 -17.46
N MET A 231 -11.67 6.74 -17.81
CA MET A 231 -11.20 5.48 -17.23
C MET A 231 -9.73 5.19 -17.61
N ALA A 232 -9.32 5.52 -18.84
CA ALA A 232 -7.92 5.40 -19.27
C ALA A 232 -6.99 6.27 -18.43
N GLU A 233 -7.37 7.53 -18.20
CA GLU A 233 -6.63 8.44 -17.32
C GLU A 233 -6.59 7.92 -15.87
N ASP A 234 -7.72 7.47 -15.32
CA ASP A 234 -7.82 7.00 -13.93
C ASP A 234 -7.08 5.68 -13.67
N THR A 235 -6.81 4.91 -14.71
CA THR A 235 -6.08 3.66 -14.63
C THR A 235 -4.63 3.76 -15.13
N LYS A 236 -4.21 4.94 -15.58
CA LYS A 236 -2.88 5.17 -16.19
C LYS A 236 -2.63 4.22 -17.36
N THR A 237 -3.61 4.18 -18.29
CA THR A 237 -3.58 3.32 -19.48
C THR A 237 -4.06 4.07 -20.73
N THR A 238 -4.22 3.35 -21.83
CA THR A 238 -4.77 3.87 -23.09
C THR A 238 -6.27 3.56 -23.21
N GLU A 239 -6.96 4.31 -24.06
CA GLU A 239 -8.37 4.03 -24.38
C GLU A 239 -8.54 2.64 -25.00
N ASP A 240 -7.60 2.22 -25.86
CA ASP A 240 -7.64 0.88 -26.50
C ASP A 240 -7.54 -0.23 -25.44
N TYR A 241 -6.68 -0.04 -24.43
CA TYR A 241 -6.61 -0.97 -23.31
C TYR A 241 -7.94 -1.06 -22.58
N ILE A 242 -8.57 0.08 -22.26
CA ILE A 242 -9.88 0.09 -21.59
C ILE A 242 -10.92 -0.66 -22.41
N ARG A 243 -10.99 -0.40 -23.73
CA ARG A 243 -11.91 -1.11 -24.63
C ARG A 243 -11.67 -2.62 -24.66
N SER A 244 -10.41 -3.05 -24.51
CA SER A 244 -10.05 -4.47 -24.53
C SER A 244 -10.43 -5.23 -23.25
N ILE A 245 -10.58 -4.54 -22.12
CA ILE A 245 -10.85 -5.17 -20.82
C ILE A 245 -12.34 -5.09 -20.39
N LEU A 246 -13.13 -4.27 -21.07
CA LEU A 246 -14.58 -4.15 -20.91
C LEU A 246 -15.34 -5.14 -21.78
#